data_6ce61472deaa922383d46471576c64bf
#
_entry.id   6ce61472deaa922383d46471576c64bf
#
_cell.length_a   1.000
_cell.length_b   1.000
_cell.length_c   1.000
_cell.angle_alpha   90.00
_cell.angle_beta   90.00
_cell.angle_gamma   90.00
#
_symmetry.space_group_name_H-M   'P 1'
#
loop_
_entity.id
_entity.type
_entity.pdbx_description
1 polymer ?
#
loop_
_entity_poly.entity_id
_entity_poly.type
_entity_poly.pdbx_seq_one_letter_code
_entity_poly.pdbx_strand_id
1 'polypeptide(L)'
;MPRPPIVCTRPCGSSWSAKPFGGTPRGSGQWHEAKAGLAAALGPKVHEDKETGRKTLAMGQPSYCVGFESAEWFWFRVYVEACRRGLGTALVSLVVVLGDGAEWIWHYASQFLAVAGVKVIEIVDIYHAFEHLEVVADAVFGQGSEAAKQWVGPLKERLESEGVAPVLTELAGLKPGDDKASDEVRKAIGYFTDNAARMDYPWFVALNLPIGSGAIESSCKTVIQEREKGAGMRWTEAGAQDVASLRAVYRSGRWKAFWNSHPQRRRPTVLPRRQTLSTPLQALVRQAA
;
A
#
# COMPACT_ATOMS: atom_id res chain seq x y z
N MET A 1 12.36 -23.72 -8.02
CA MET A 1 10.96 -23.38 -7.73
C MET A 1 10.73 -21.92 -8.10
N PRO A 2 9.68 -21.57 -8.84
CA PRO A 2 9.36 -20.18 -9.17
C PRO A 2 9.07 -19.40 -7.89
N ARG A 3 9.50 -18.15 -7.85
CA ARG A 3 9.40 -17.27 -6.67
C ARG A 3 8.20 -16.34 -6.83
N PRO A 4 7.30 -16.27 -5.84
CA PRO A 4 6.19 -15.32 -5.92
C PRO A 4 6.69 -13.86 -5.80
N PRO A 5 6.26 -12.93 -6.66
CA PRO A 5 6.41 -11.52 -6.40
C PRO A 5 5.38 -11.07 -5.34
N ILE A 6 5.79 -10.17 -4.47
CA ILE A 6 4.88 -9.38 -3.66
C ILE A 6 4.59 -8.09 -4.40
N VAL A 7 3.32 -7.75 -4.46
CA VAL A 7 2.86 -6.42 -4.79
C VAL A 7 2.25 -5.84 -3.53
N CYS A 8 2.86 -4.82 -2.98
CA CYS A 8 2.33 -4.08 -1.85
C CYS A 8 1.87 -2.71 -2.31
N THR A 9 0.66 -2.32 -1.95
CA THR A 9 0.12 -0.98 -2.23
C THR A 9 -0.51 -0.40 -0.97
N ARG A 10 -0.24 0.86 -0.69
CA ARG A 10 -0.87 1.62 0.39
C ARG A 10 -1.14 3.04 -0.11
N PRO A 11 -2.32 3.63 0.11
CA PRO A 11 -2.43 5.06 0.11
C PRO A 11 -1.50 5.59 1.20
N CYS A 12 -0.52 6.39 0.82
CA CYS A 12 0.27 7.11 1.79
C CYS A 12 -0.60 8.24 2.32
N GLY A 13 -1.30 8.00 3.43
CA GLY A 13 -2.17 8.95 4.13
C GLY A 13 -1.41 10.13 4.68
N SER A 14 -0.71 10.83 3.83
CA SER A 14 -0.13 12.11 4.10
C SER A 14 -0.94 13.14 3.35
N SER A 15 -1.88 13.73 4.06
CA SER A 15 -2.56 14.94 3.64
C SER A 15 -1.53 16.02 3.28
N TRP A 16 -1.52 16.43 2.02
CA TRP A 16 -0.59 17.43 1.50
C TRP A 16 -1.31 18.72 1.19
N SER A 17 -0.76 19.83 1.69
CA SER A 17 -1.14 21.16 1.21
C SER A 17 -0.17 21.55 0.09
N ALA A 18 -0.56 21.34 -1.16
CA ALA A 18 0.12 21.95 -2.28
C ALA A 18 -0.29 23.43 -2.35
N LYS A 19 0.60 24.34 -1.94
CA LYS A 19 0.40 25.78 -2.22
C LYS A 19 1.14 26.14 -3.49
N PRO A 20 0.54 26.90 -4.41
CA PRO A 20 1.22 27.33 -5.63
C PRO A 20 2.44 28.19 -5.29
N PHE A 21 3.52 27.95 -6.01
CA PHE A 21 4.72 28.77 -5.98
C PHE A 21 4.45 30.02 -6.83
N GLY A 22 4.31 31.15 -6.19
CA GLY A 22 4.10 32.45 -6.85
C GLY A 22 3.37 33.41 -5.92
N GLY A 23 3.90 34.61 -5.74
CA GLY A 23 3.56 35.62 -4.74
C GLY A 23 2.11 36.16 -4.76
N THR A 24 1.13 35.29 -4.68
CA THR A 24 -0.28 35.61 -4.44
C THR A 24 -0.66 35.37 -2.98
N PRO A 25 -1.57 36.16 -2.40
CA PRO A 25 -1.91 36.10 -0.99
C PRO A 25 -2.43 34.70 -0.62
N ARG A 26 -2.02 34.21 0.54
CA ARG A 26 -2.41 33.00 1.26
C ARG A 26 -3.67 32.30 0.73
N GLY A 27 -3.58 31.65 -0.43
CA GLY A 27 -4.61 30.78 -0.94
C GLY A 27 -4.63 29.49 -0.13
N SER A 28 -5.81 28.94 0.13
CA SER A 28 -6.03 27.63 0.73
C SER A 28 -5.27 26.57 -0.07
N GLY A 29 -4.20 26.01 0.50
CA GLY A 29 -3.55 24.86 -0.10
C GLY A 29 -4.53 23.68 -0.15
N GLN A 30 -4.54 22.94 -1.25
CA GLN A 30 -5.29 21.71 -1.35
C GLN A 30 -4.43 20.53 -0.89
N TRP A 31 -5.06 19.59 -0.22
CA TRP A 31 -4.45 18.34 0.18
C TRP A 31 -4.62 17.34 -0.95
N HIS A 32 -3.53 16.69 -1.35
CA HIS A 32 -3.55 15.63 -2.35
C HIS A 32 -3.09 14.33 -1.73
N GLU A 33 -3.78 13.25 -2.04
CA GLU A 33 -3.39 11.90 -1.65
C GLU A 33 -2.27 11.39 -2.57
N ALA A 34 -1.15 10.99 -1.99
CA ALA A 34 -0.10 10.26 -2.70
C ALA A 34 -0.29 8.75 -2.50
N LYS A 35 -0.28 8.00 -3.58
CA LYS A 35 -0.28 6.55 -3.54
C LYS A 35 1.16 6.03 -3.61
N ALA A 36 1.50 5.10 -2.73
CA ALA A 36 2.79 4.44 -2.73
C ALA A 36 2.60 2.92 -2.88
N GLY A 37 3.47 2.31 -3.65
CA GLY A 37 3.47 0.88 -3.86
C GLY A 37 4.87 0.36 -4.12
N LEU A 38 5.06 -0.93 -3.92
CA LEU A 38 6.28 -1.63 -4.30
C LEU A 38 5.97 -2.98 -4.93
N ALA A 39 6.87 -3.42 -5.78
CA ALA A 39 6.92 -4.79 -6.27
C ALA A 39 8.27 -5.39 -5.93
N ALA A 40 8.26 -6.59 -5.35
CA ALA A 40 9.48 -7.32 -5.00
C ALA A 40 9.28 -8.83 -5.20
N ALA A 41 10.38 -9.57 -5.41
CA ALA A 41 10.33 -11.02 -5.39
C ALA A 41 10.58 -11.52 -3.96
N LEU A 42 9.82 -12.53 -3.52
CA LEU A 42 10.14 -13.28 -2.30
C LEU A 42 11.18 -14.34 -2.59
N GLY A 43 12.25 -14.35 -1.82
CA GLY A 43 13.29 -15.36 -1.91
C GLY A 43 12.95 -16.63 -1.10
N PRO A 44 13.72 -17.73 -1.29
CA PRO A 44 13.51 -18.96 -0.54
C PRO A 44 14.07 -18.88 0.90
N LYS A 45 14.88 -17.87 1.20
CA LYS A 45 15.41 -17.66 2.55
C LYS A 45 14.32 -17.11 3.46
N VAL A 46 14.27 -17.60 4.68
CA VAL A 46 13.41 -17.08 5.73
C VAL A 46 14.24 -16.13 6.59
N HIS A 47 13.69 -14.96 6.87
CA HIS A 47 14.22 -14.01 7.82
C HIS A 47 13.36 -14.09 9.09
N GLU A 48 14.01 -14.12 10.24
CA GLU A 48 13.36 -14.08 11.54
C GLU A 48 13.51 -12.68 12.13
N ASP A 49 12.39 -12.05 12.41
CA ASP A 49 12.36 -10.77 13.10
C ASP A 49 12.80 -10.94 14.54
N LYS A 50 13.74 -10.12 15.01
CA LYS A 50 14.36 -10.28 16.32
C LYS A 50 13.46 -9.87 17.48
N GLU A 51 12.49 -8.99 17.23
CA GLU A 51 11.60 -8.47 18.27
C GLU A 51 10.37 -9.35 18.42
N THR A 52 9.80 -9.77 17.30
CA THR A 52 8.55 -10.54 17.27
C THR A 52 8.77 -12.05 17.15
N GLY A 53 9.99 -12.51 16.77
CA GLY A 53 10.26 -13.91 16.45
C GLY A 53 9.58 -14.40 15.17
N ARG A 54 8.88 -13.52 14.46
CA ARG A 54 8.12 -13.88 13.25
C ARG A 54 9.05 -14.23 12.10
N LYS A 55 8.75 -15.33 11.45
CA LYS A 55 9.48 -15.81 10.29
C LYS A 55 8.78 -15.36 9.01
N THR A 56 9.53 -14.71 8.13
CA THR A 56 9.02 -14.25 6.82
C THR A 56 9.99 -14.59 5.70
N LEU A 57 9.47 -14.86 4.51
CA LEU A 57 10.28 -15.03 3.32
C LEU A 57 11.05 -13.73 3.03
N ALA A 58 12.35 -13.85 2.79
CA ALA A 58 13.20 -12.71 2.52
C ALA A 58 12.75 -11.98 1.24
N MET A 59 12.52 -10.70 1.36
CA MET A 59 12.19 -9.83 0.23
C MET A 59 13.47 -9.43 -0.51
N GLY A 60 13.49 -9.63 -1.83
CA GLY A 60 14.55 -9.12 -2.71
C GLY A 60 14.47 -7.59 -2.85
N GLN A 61 15.40 -7.02 -3.63
CA GLN A 61 15.43 -5.58 -3.89
C GLN A 61 14.07 -5.11 -4.43
N PRO A 62 13.35 -4.21 -3.75
CA PRO A 62 12.05 -3.74 -4.22
C PRO A 62 12.19 -2.72 -5.35
N SER A 63 11.16 -2.62 -6.20
CA SER A 63 10.91 -1.47 -7.06
C SER A 63 9.76 -0.67 -6.48
N TYR A 64 9.93 0.64 -6.42
CA TYR A 64 8.97 1.56 -5.83
C TYR A 64 8.18 2.29 -6.91
N CYS A 65 6.88 2.46 -6.67
CA CYS A 65 5.97 3.31 -7.42
C CYS A 65 5.40 4.36 -6.49
N VAL A 66 5.30 5.58 -6.96
CA VAL A 66 4.63 6.68 -6.26
C VAL A 66 3.85 7.49 -7.28
N GLY A 67 2.61 7.85 -6.96
CA GLY A 67 1.79 8.65 -7.87
C GLY A 67 0.65 9.38 -7.20
N PHE A 68 0.27 10.49 -7.83
CA PHE A 68 -0.90 11.31 -7.47
C PHE A 68 -2.07 11.08 -8.44
N GLU A 69 -1.87 10.23 -9.44
CA GLU A 69 -2.87 9.84 -10.42
C GLU A 69 -4.00 9.00 -9.82
N SER A 70 -5.01 8.68 -10.66
CA SER A 70 -6.10 7.78 -10.28
C SER A 70 -5.57 6.41 -9.81
N ALA A 71 -6.35 5.72 -8.99
CA ALA A 71 -6.02 4.39 -8.49
C ALA A 71 -5.74 3.39 -9.62
N GLU A 72 -6.49 3.48 -10.72
CA GLU A 72 -6.31 2.65 -11.92
C GLU A 72 -4.93 2.82 -12.55
N TRP A 73 -4.52 4.09 -12.83
CA TRP A 73 -3.21 4.38 -13.40
C TRP A 73 -2.06 4.04 -12.46
N PHE A 74 -2.28 4.24 -11.17
CA PHE A 74 -1.30 3.84 -10.16
C PHE A 74 -1.10 2.31 -10.17
N TRP A 75 -2.20 1.53 -10.19
CA TRP A 75 -2.14 0.07 -10.30
C TRP A 75 -1.48 -0.39 -11.60
N PHE A 76 -1.74 0.27 -12.71
CA PHE A 76 -1.03 -0.01 -13.95
C PHE A 76 0.49 0.12 -13.80
N ARG A 77 0.98 1.14 -13.11
CA ARG A 77 2.41 1.28 -12.82
C ARG A 77 2.93 0.13 -11.95
N VAL A 78 2.20 -0.23 -10.91
CA VAL A 78 2.55 -1.35 -10.03
C VAL A 78 2.61 -2.66 -10.82
N TYR A 79 1.63 -2.89 -11.68
CA TYR A 79 1.59 -4.04 -12.59
C TYR A 79 2.82 -4.08 -13.53
N VAL A 80 3.18 -2.96 -14.14
CA VAL A 80 4.38 -2.87 -14.99
C VAL A 80 5.65 -3.18 -14.20
N GLU A 81 5.78 -2.74 -12.96
CA GLU A 81 6.92 -3.11 -12.10
C GLU A 81 6.91 -4.60 -11.74
N ALA A 82 5.76 -5.19 -11.53
CA ALA A 82 5.63 -6.64 -11.31
C ALA A 82 6.01 -7.44 -12.57
N CYS A 83 5.60 -6.98 -13.77
CA CYS A 83 6.01 -7.58 -15.06
C CYS A 83 7.53 -7.54 -15.25
N ARG A 84 8.19 -6.45 -14.89
CA ARG A 84 9.66 -6.35 -14.89
C ARG A 84 10.34 -7.37 -13.97
N ARG A 85 9.59 -7.94 -13.03
CA ARG A 85 10.04 -8.97 -12.09
C ARG A 85 9.57 -10.38 -12.47
N GLY A 86 9.01 -10.53 -13.66
CA GLY A 86 8.63 -11.81 -14.24
C GLY A 86 7.15 -12.15 -14.13
N LEU A 87 6.29 -11.24 -13.66
CA LEU A 87 4.85 -11.44 -13.74
C LEU A 87 4.45 -11.65 -15.21
N GLY A 88 3.57 -12.61 -15.49
CA GLY A 88 3.19 -13.00 -16.85
C GLY A 88 4.15 -14.02 -17.49
N THR A 89 5.19 -14.45 -16.79
CA THR A 89 6.10 -15.53 -17.24
C THR A 89 5.90 -16.78 -16.40
N ALA A 90 6.42 -17.93 -16.88
CA ALA A 90 6.42 -19.19 -16.10
C ALA A 90 7.22 -19.13 -14.78
N LEU A 91 7.96 -18.04 -14.54
CA LEU A 91 8.73 -17.84 -13.31
C LEU A 91 7.87 -17.44 -12.12
N VAL A 92 6.65 -16.92 -12.38
CA VAL A 92 5.74 -16.41 -11.35
C VAL A 92 4.42 -17.16 -11.45
N SER A 93 4.12 -17.99 -10.45
CA SER A 93 2.86 -18.74 -10.35
C SER A 93 1.93 -18.21 -9.26
N LEU A 94 2.46 -17.37 -8.36
CA LEU A 94 1.74 -16.82 -7.22
C LEU A 94 2.14 -15.36 -7.01
N VAL A 95 1.17 -14.52 -6.73
CA VAL A 95 1.36 -13.11 -6.32
C VAL A 95 0.72 -12.93 -4.95
N VAL A 96 1.42 -12.26 -4.05
CA VAL A 96 0.88 -11.79 -2.78
C VAL A 96 0.63 -10.29 -2.89
N VAL A 97 -0.60 -9.88 -2.67
CA VAL A 97 -1.01 -8.47 -2.61
C VAL A 97 -1.23 -8.10 -1.15
N LEU A 98 -0.44 -7.18 -0.63
CA LEU A 98 -0.54 -6.67 0.72
C LEU A 98 -0.98 -5.20 0.68
N GLY A 99 -2.03 -4.84 1.41
CA GLY A 99 -2.60 -3.49 1.43
C GLY A 99 -3.27 -3.14 2.75
N ASP A 100 -3.70 -1.89 2.91
CA ASP A 100 -4.34 -1.37 4.12
C ASP A 100 -5.84 -1.63 4.22
N GLY A 101 -6.42 -2.33 3.26
CA GLY A 101 -7.85 -2.63 3.23
C GLY A 101 -8.68 -1.71 2.35
N ALA A 102 -8.08 -0.70 1.72
CA ALA A 102 -8.80 0.16 0.81
C ALA A 102 -9.35 -0.62 -0.41
N GLU A 103 -10.64 -0.49 -0.68
CA GLU A 103 -11.37 -1.25 -1.71
C GLU A 103 -10.71 -1.19 -3.09
N TRP A 104 -10.21 -0.03 -3.50
CA TRP A 104 -9.57 0.16 -4.79
C TRP A 104 -8.33 -0.72 -4.99
N ILE A 105 -7.63 -1.12 -3.91
CA ILE A 105 -6.46 -2.00 -3.99
C ILE A 105 -6.89 -3.35 -4.54
N TRP A 106 -7.91 -3.94 -3.96
CA TRP A 106 -8.42 -5.25 -4.32
C TRP A 106 -9.11 -5.25 -5.68
N HIS A 107 -9.89 -4.20 -5.94
CA HIS A 107 -10.59 -4.02 -7.20
C HIS A 107 -9.62 -4.03 -8.39
N TYR A 108 -8.59 -3.20 -8.37
CA TYR A 108 -7.63 -3.16 -9.47
C TYR A 108 -6.64 -4.33 -9.44
N ALA A 109 -6.27 -4.86 -8.26
CA ALA A 109 -5.48 -6.08 -8.18
C ALA A 109 -6.14 -7.22 -8.96
N SER A 110 -7.42 -7.46 -8.71
CA SER A 110 -8.17 -8.53 -9.39
C SER A 110 -8.18 -8.35 -10.91
N GLN A 111 -8.38 -7.12 -11.40
CA GLN A 111 -8.41 -6.83 -12.84
C GLN A 111 -7.06 -7.06 -13.52
N PHE A 112 -5.97 -6.52 -12.95
CA PHE A 112 -4.65 -6.61 -13.56
C PHE A 112 -4.03 -8.00 -13.43
N LEU A 113 -4.23 -8.67 -12.30
CA LEU A 113 -3.63 -9.99 -12.06
C LEU A 113 -4.40 -11.13 -12.74
N ALA A 114 -5.70 -10.98 -12.98
CA ALA A 114 -6.47 -11.94 -13.77
C ALA A 114 -5.89 -12.13 -15.18
N VAL A 115 -5.38 -11.04 -15.79
CA VAL A 115 -4.74 -11.10 -17.12
C VAL A 115 -3.44 -11.91 -17.09
N ALA A 116 -2.71 -11.89 -15.98
CA ALA A 116 -1.45 -12.59 -15.83
C ALA A 116 -1.61 -14.10 -15.58
N GLY A 117 -2.82 -14.59 -15.31
CA GLY A 117 -3.09 -16.03 -15.11
C GLY A 117 -2.39 -16.63 -13.88
N VAL A 118 -2.12 -15.82 -12.85
CA VAL A 118 -1.41 -16.23 -11.62
C VAL A 118 -2.38 -16.43 -10.47
N LYS A 119 -1.98 -17.26 -9.49
CA LYS A 119 -2.69 -17.33 -8.20
C LYS A 119 -2.43 -16.06 -7.41
N VAL A 120 -3.44 -15.56 -6.71
CA VAL A 120 -3.35 -14.35 -5.90
C VAL A 120 -3.71 -14.67 -4.46
N ILE A 121 -2.90 -14.20 -3.52
CA ILE A 121 -3.21 -14.14 -2.08
C ILE A 121 -3.30 -12.66 -1.73
N GLU A 122 -4.45 -12.24 -1.24
CA GLU A 122 -4.69 -10.89 -0.75
C GLU A 122 -4.56 -10.87 0.77
N ILE A 123 -3.81 -9.92 1.30
CA ILE A 123 -3.54 -9.80 2.75
C ILE A 123 -3.78 -8.35 3.16
N VAL A 124 -4.61 -8.13 4.16
CA VAL A 124 -4.70 -6.83 4.83
C VAL A 124 -3.50 -6.67 5.76
N ASP A 125 -2.88 -5.49 5.73
CA ASP A 125 -1.81 -5.13 6.65
C ASP A 125 -2.29 -5.23 8.10
N ILE A 126 -1.65 -6.12 8.87
CA ILE A 126 -2.03 -6.36 10.27
C ILE A 126 -1.89 -5.11 11.15
N TYR A 127 -0.88 -4.26 10.88
CA TYR A 127 -0.70 -3.03 11.65
C TYR A 127 -1.81 -2.03 11.39
N HIS A 128 -2.31 -1.97 10.14
CA HIS A 128 -3.47 -1.14 9.84
C HIS A 128 -4.75 -1.68 10.48
N ALA A 129 -4.92 -3.01 10.52
CA ALA A 129 -6.01 -3.62 11.28
C ALA A 129 -5.90 -3.30 12.79
N PHE A 130 -4.67 -3.24 13.35
CA PHE A 130 -4.45 -2.81 14.73
C PHE A 130 -4.84 -1.34 14.96
N GLU A 131 -4.56 -0.44 14.01
CA GLU A 131 -4.98 0.96 14.08
C GLU A 131 -6.51 1.09 14.19
N HIS A 132 -7.28 0.29 13.45
CA HIS A 132 -8.74 0.26 13.58
C HIS A 132 -9.21 -0.19 14.97
N LEU A 133 -8.53 -1.17 15.59
CA LEU A 133 -8.83 -1.58 16.96
C LEU A 133 -8.49 -0.50 17.97
N GLU A 134 -7.37 0.20 17.80
CA GLU A 134 -6.96 1.32 18.65
C GLU A 134 -7.98 2.47 18.61
N VAL A 135 -8.48 2.81 17.42
CA VAL A 135 -9.53 3.84 17.27
C VAL A 135 -10.79 3.47 18.04
N VAL A 136 -11.21 2.21 17.98
CA VAL A 136 -12.37 1.72 18.75
C VAL A 136 -12.07 1.78 20.26
N ALA A 137 -10.89 1.30 20.67
CA ALA A 137 -10.51 1.31 22.08
C ALA A 137 -10.52 2.73 22.66
N ASP A 138 -9.93 3.68 21.94
CA ASP A 138 -9.90 5.10 22.33
C ASP A 138 -11.32 5.70 22.40
N ALA A 139 -12.19 5.35 21.45
CA ALA A 139 -13.55 5.87 21.41
C ALA A 139 -14.44 5.31 22.55
N VAL A 140 -14.28 4.04 22.91
CA VAL A 140 -15.14 3.35 23.89
C VAL A 140 -14.63 3.51 25.31
N PHE A 141 -13.30 3.43 25.52
CA PHE A 141 -12.67 3.39 26.85
C PHE A 141 -11.94 4.68 27.21
N GLY A 142 -11.85 5.63 26.27
CA GLY A 142 -11.11 6.89 26.43
C GLY A 142 -9.71 6.85 25.87
N GLN A 143 -9.34 7.93 25.20
CA GLN A 143 -8.09 8.05 24.47
C GLN A 143 -6.86 7.81 25.36
N GLY A 144 -6.05 6.81 24.98
CA GLY A 144 -4.81 6.46 25.67
C GLY A 144 -5.00 5.91 27.08
N SER A 145 -6.25 5.60 27.50
CA SER A 145 -6.54 5.08 28.84
C SER A 145 -5.96 3.69 29.06
N GLU A 146 -5.78 3.33 30.32
CA GLU A 146 -5.32 1.98 30.68
C GLU A 146 -6.35 0.91 30.29
N ALA A 147 -7.65 1.23 30.39
CA ALA A 147 -8.72 0.36 29.97
C ALA A 147 -8.68 0.10 28.45
N ALA A 148 -8.41 1.13 27.63
CA ALA A 148 -8.22 0.97 26.19
C ALA A 148 -7.06 0.02 25.87
N LYS A 149 -5.93 0.17 26.53
CA LYS A 149 -4.75 -0.69 26.31
C LYS A 149 -5.00 -2.14 26.72
N GLN A 150 -5.65 -2.35 27.87
CA GLN A 150 -6.01 -3.67 28.39
C GLN A 150 -7.00 -4.40 27.48
N TRP A 151 -7.90 -3.67 26.81
CA TRP A 151 -8.83 -4.25 25.87
C TRP A 151 -8.16 -4.58 24.52
N VAL A 152 -7.39 -3.65 23.96
CA VAL A 152 -6.84 -3.79 22.61
C VAL A 152 -5.65 -4.77 22.54
N GLY A 153 -4.83 -4.84 23.59
CA GLY A 153 -3.62 -5.67 23.59
C GLY A 153 -3.90 -7.15 23.30
N PRO A 154 -4.69 -7.83 24.13
CA PRO A 154 -5.05 -9.24 23.90
C PRO A 154 -5.77 -9.46 22.57
N LEU A 155 -6.56 -8.48 22.11
CA LEU A 155 -7.31 -8.61 20.88
C LEU A 155 -6.41 -8.57 19.63
N LYS A 156 -5.32 -7.80 19.66
CA LYS A 156 -4.27 -7.82 18.62
C LYS A 156 -3.57 -9.18 18.53
N GLU A 157 -3.23 -9.76 19.68
CA GLU A 157 -2.62 -11.09 19.74
C GLU A 157 -3.56 -12.16 19.17
N ARG A 158 -4.84 -12.09 19.51
CA ARG A 158 -5.85 -13.02 18.99
C ARG A 158 -6.09 -12.82 17.50
N LEU A 159 -6.08 -11.59 17.00
CA LEU A 159 -6.19 -11.34 15.56
C LEU A 159 -5.05 -12.03 14.78
N GLU A 160 -3.84 -11.96 15.29
CA GLU A 160 -2.68 -12.60 14.65
C GLU A 160 -2.71 -14.13 14.76
N SER A 161 -3.08 -14.67 15.93
CA SER A 161 -3.00 -16.10 16.23
C SER A 161 -4.25 -16.90 15.89
N GLU A 162 -5.44 -16.28 15.92
CA GLU A 162 -6.74 -16.93 15.72
C GLU A 162 -7.48 -16.38 14.48
N GLY A 163 -7.03 -15.27 13.90
CA GLY A 163 -7.71 -14.59 12.79
C GLY A 163 -8.82 -13.65 13.25
N VAL A 164 -9.70 -13.26 12.31
CA VAL A 164 -10.66 -12.16 12.50
C VAL A 164 -11.90 -12.53 13.36
N ALA A 165 -12.25 -13.81 13.46
CA ALA A 165 -13.48 -14.22 14.14
C ALA A 165 -13.60 -13.75 15.60
N PRO A 166 -12.56 -13.88 16.45
CA PRO A 166 -12.60 -13.36 17.81
C PRO A 166 -12.79 -11.85 17.86
N VAL A 167 -12.18 -11.12 16.93
CA VAL A 167 -12.31 -9.66 16.85
C VAL A 167 -13.73 -9.24 16.59
N LEU A 168 -14.40 -9.85 15.62
CA LEU A 168 -15.80 -9.56 15.30
C LEU A 168 -16.72 -9.88 16.47
N THR A 169 -16.44 -10.96 17.21
CA THR A 169 -17.19 -11.31 18.41
C THR A 169 -17.06 -10.25 19.51
N GLU A 170 -15.85 -9.80 19.78
CA GLU A 170 -15.59 -8.76 20.78
C GLU A 170 -16.21 -7.42 20.39
N LEU A 171 -16.06 -7.00 19.14
CA LEU A 171 -16.65 -5.76 18.62
C LEU A 171 -18.20 -5.79 18.74
N ALA A 172 -18.82 -6.90 18.40
CA ALA A 172 -20.28 -7.05 18.51
C ALA A 172 -20.79 -7.04 19.97
N GLY A 173 -19.93 -7.40 20.92
CA GLY A 173 -20.24 -7.39 22.36
C GLY A 173 -20.11 -6.02 23.03
N LEU A 174 -19.47 -5.04 22.38
CA LEU A 174 -19.26 -3.72 22.93
C LEU A 174 -20.59 -2.96 23.13
N LYS A 175 -20.64 -2.19 24.21
CA LYS A 175 -21.76 -1.29 24.54
C LYS A 175 -21.23 0.14 24.63
N PRO A 176 -21.09 0.84 23.49
CA PRO A 176 -20.60 2.21 23.48
C PRO A 176 -21.48 3.15 24.29
N GLY A 177 -20.87 4.13 24.96
CA GLY A 177 -21.57 5.07 25.84
C GLY A 177 -22.19 6.27 25.10
N ASP A 178 -21.80 6.51 23.84
CA ASP A 178 -22.29 7.62 23.03
C ASP A 178 -22.36 7.27 21.53
N ASP A 179 -22.97 8.18 20.74
CA ASP A 179 -23.16 7.98 19.31
C ASP A 179 -21.85 7.94 18.53
N LYS A 180 -20.82 8.70 18.94
CA LYS A 180 -19.52 8.72 18.29
C LYS A 180 -18.81 7.37 18.44
N ALA A 181 -18.76 6.85 19.66
CA ALA A 181 -18.19 5.53 19.92
C ALA A 181 -18.96 4.43 19.18
N SER A 182 -20.29 4.53 19.13
CA SER A 182 -21.16 3.60 18.37
C SER A 182 -20.82 3.61 16.89
N ASP A 183 -20.56 4.78 16.31
CA ASP A 183 -20.20 4.92 14.90
C ASP A 183 -18.81 4.31 14.60
N GLU A 184 -17.82 4.51 15.47
CA GLU A 184 -16.49 3.90 15.31
C GLU A 184 -16.54 2.37 15.44
N VAL A 185 -17.32 1.82 16.37
CA VAL A 185 -17.55 0.37 16.49
C VAL A 185 -18.21 -0.18 15.22
N ARG A 186 -19.24 0.50 14.70
CA ARG A 186 -19.93 0.10 13.47
C ARG A 186 -18.99 0.10 12.26
N LYS A 187 -18.17 1.14 12.12
CA LYS A 187 -17.15 1.23 11.04
C LYS A 187 -16.15 0.09 11.13
N ALA A 188 -15.65 -0.20 12.35
CA ALA A 188 -14.71 -1.30 12.55
C ALA A 188 -15.33 -2.65 12.21
N ILE A 189 -16.58 -2.93 12.66
CA ILE A 189 -17.30 -4.17 12.29
C ILE A 189 -17.38 -4.29 10.76
N GLY A 190 -17.77 -3.22 10.05
CA GLY A 190 -17.81 -3.20 8.59
C GLY A 190 -16.43 -3.54 7.99
N TYR A 191 -15.38 -2.82 8.42
CA TYR A 191 -14.02 -3.03 7.93
C TYR A 191 -13.53 -4.48 8.12
N PHE A 192 -13.69 -5.05 9.32
CA PHE A 192 -13.27 -6.43 9.60
C PHE A 192 -14.12 -7.46 8.88
N THR A 193 -15.40 -7.20 8.68
CA THR A 193 -16.32 -8.08 7.94
C THR A 193 -15.96 -8.10 6.45
N ASP A 194 -15.80 -6.94 5.84
CA ASP A 194 -15.51 -6.78 4.40
C ASP A 194 -14.14 -7.35 4.01
N ASN A 195 -13.21 -7.35 4.96
CA ASN A 195 -11.85 -7.84 4.76
C ASN A 195 -11.56 -9.20 5.40
N ALA A 196 -12.57 -9.89 5.96
CA ALA A 196 -12.37 -11.13 6.73
C ALA A 196 -11.54 -12.20 5.97
N ALA A 197 -11.82 -12.39 4.69
CA ALA A 197 -11.10 -13.35 3.84
C ALA A 197 -9.61 -13.01 3.63
N ARG A 198 -9.21 -11.75 3.91
CA ARG A 198 -7.84 -11.22 3.77
C ARG A 198 -7.10 -11.14 5.10
N MET A 199 -7.70 -11.67 6.17
CA MET A 199 -7.20 -11.61 7.56
C MET A 199 -7.00 -13.00 8.18
N ASP A 200 -6.75 -14.01 7.36
CA ASP A 200 -6.34 -15.34 7.85
C ASP A 200 -4.84 -15.34 8.17
N TYR A 201 -4.48 -14.50 9.16
CA TYR A 201 -3.07 -14.34 9.56
C TYR A 201 -2.41 -15.63 10.02
N PRO A 202 -3.07 -16.55 10.77
CA PRO A 202 -2.47 -17.83 11.12
C PRO A 202 -1.98 -18.61 9.90
N TRP A 203 -2.78 -18.64 8.84
CA TRP A 203 -2.41 -19.32 7.59
C TRP A 203 -1.28 -18.60 6.85
N PHE A 204 -1.32 -17.27 6.77
CA PHE A 204 -0.26 -16.50 6.13
C PHE A 204 1.09 -16.63 6.85
N VAL A 205 1.07 -16.63 8.19
CA VAL A 205 2.28 -16.85 9.01
C VAL A 205 2.82 -18.26 8.83
N ALA A 206 1.96 -19.29 8.78
CA ALA A 206 2.37 -20.66 8.50
C ALA A 206 3.06 -20.82 7.13
N LEU A 207 2.72 -19.99 6.17
CA LEU A 207 3.38 -19.91 4.86
C LEU A 207 4.62 -19.01 4.84
N ASN A 208 4.99 -18.41 5.95
CA ASN A 208 6.04 -17.40 6.09
C ASN A 208 5.81 -16.17 5.17
N LEU A 209 4.57 -15.83 4.89
CA LEU A 209 4.24 -14.62 4.13
C LEU A 209 4.34 -13.38 5.02
N PRO A 210 4.74 -12.22 4.47
CA PRO A 210 4.66 -10.96 5.20
C PRO A 210 3.20 -10.58 5.43
N ILE A 211 2.86 -10.27 6.66
CA ILE A 211 1.51 -9.81 7.05
C ILE A 211 1.46 -8.34 7.42
N GLY A 212 2.60 -7.67 7.40
CA GLY A 212 2.72 -6.24 7.69
C GLY A 212 3.48 -5.49 6.59
N SER A 213 3.09 -4.25 6.35
CA SER A 213 3.59 -3.39 5.27
C SER A 213 4.82 -2.54 5.66
N GLY A 214 5.62 -2.96 6.65
CA GLY A 214 6.79 -2.18 7.10
C GLY A 214 7.72 -1.72 5.97
N ALA A 215 7.83 -2.51 4.89
CA ALA A 215 8.57 -2.12 3.69
C ALA A 215 7.91 -0.93 2.96
N ILE A 216 6.58 -0.85 2.93
CA ILE A 216 5.84 0.28 2.35
C ILE A 216 5.90 1.50 3.25
N GLU A 217 5.75 1.34 4.56
CA GLU A 217 5.91 2.45 5.50
C GLU A 217 7.28 3.08 5.38
N SER A 218 8.33 2.24 5.34
CA SER A 218 9.68 2.69 5.05
C SER A 218 9.76 3.41 3.71
N SER A 219 9.06 2.95 2.67
CA SER A 219 9.04 3.61 1.37
C SER A 219 8.29 4.94 1.40
N CYS A 220 7.14 5.02 2.05
CA CYS A 220 6.43 6.29 2.25
C CYS A 220 7.32 7.31 2.95
N LYS A 221 8.01 6.92 4.01
CA LYS A 221 8.96 7.76 4.72
C LYS A 221 10.10 8.20 3.80
N THR A 222 10.78 7.26 3.18
CA THR A 222 12.03 7.52 2.47
C THR A 222 11.85 8.04 1.03
N VAL A 223 10.77 7.70 0.34
CA VAL A 223 10.52 8.18 -1.04
C VAL A 223 9.77 9.51 -1.02
N ILE A 224 8.76 9.64 -0.15
CA ILE A 224 7.88 10.81 -0.13
C ILE A 224 8.25 11.76 1.01
N GLN A 225 8.07 11.33 2.26
CA GLN A 225 8.04 12.23 3.42
C GLN A 225 9.35 12.97 3.64
N GLU A 226 10.50 12.31 3.55
CA GLU A 226 11.81 12.94 3.76
C GLU A 226 12.05 14.15 2.86
N ARG A 227 11.45 14.18 1.67
CA ARG A 227 11.67 15.26 0.71
C ARG A 227 10.51 16.19 0.57
N GLU A 228 9.30 15.71 0.76
CA GLU A 228 8.10 16.47 0.42
C GLU A 228 7.38 17.01 1.65
N LYS A 229 7.62 16.44 2.86
CA LYS A 229 7.04 16.90 4.13
C LYS A 229 7.98 17.75 4.99
N GLY A 230 9.09 18.23 4.48
CA GLY A 230 10.00 19.11 5.21
C GLY A 230 9.31 20.44 5.58
N ALA A 231 9.70 21.02 6.72
CA ALA A 231 9.15 22.29 7.20
C ALA A 231 9.27 23.39 6.13
N GLY A 232 8.15 24.07 5.85
CA GLY A 232 8.09 25.16 4.86
C GLY A 232 8.10 24.73 3.40
N MET A 233 8.20 23.46 3.08
CA MET A 233 8.15 22.97 1.70
C MET A 233 6.75 23.12 1.13
N ARG A 234 6.72 23.55 -0.13
CA ARG A 234 5.52 23.70 -0.94
C ARG A 234 5.80 23.17 -2.33
N TRP A 235 4.88 22.38 -2.85
CA TRP A 235 5.05 21.73 -4.13
C TRP A 235 3.85 22.03 -5.03
N THR A 236 4.12 22.13 -6.32
CA THR A 236 3.06 21.89 -7.32
C THR A 236 2.87 20.39 -7.44
N GLU A 237 1.69 19.93 -7.81
CA GLU A 237 1.42 18.49 -8.01
C GLU A 237 2.43 17.88 -9.00
N ALA A 238 2.69 18.54 -10.13
CA ALA A 238 3.69 18.08 -11.11
C ALA A 238 5.11 18.01 -10.50
N GLY A 239 5.53 19.02 -9.74
CA GLY A 239 6.86 19.02 -9.11
C GLY A 239 6.99 17.95 -8.03
N ALA A 240 5.97 17.71 -7.23
CA ALA A 240 5.93 16.63 -6.27
C ALA A 240 6.01 15.26 -6.98
N GLN A 241 5.21 15.06 -8.04
CA GLN A 241 5.22 13.83 -8.84
C GLN A 241 6.61 13.57 -9.46
N ASP A 242 7.26 14.58 -10.01
CA ASP A 242 8.58 14.43 -10.62
C ASP A 242 9.64 14.03 -9.59
N VAL A 243 9.67 14.72 -8.44
CA VAL A 243 10.60 14.41 -7.36
C VAL A 243 10.35 13.01 -6.79
N ALA A 244 9.09 12.66 -6.50
CA ALA A 244 8.74 11.33 -6.02
C ALA A 244 9.14 10.24 -7.02
N SER A 245 8.91 10.46 -8.32
CA SER A 245 9.28 9.51 -9.39
C SER A 245 10.80 9.31 -9.47
N LEU A 246 11.60 10.37 -9.41
CA LEU A 246 13.07 10.27 -9.40
C LEU A 246 13.57 9.55 -8.14
N ARG A 247 12.99 9.82 -6.99
CA ARG A 247 13.32 9.12 -5.73
C ARG A 247 12.95 7.64 -5.79
N ALA A 248 11.80 7.29 -6.36
CA ALA A 248 11.40 5.91 -6.59
C ALA A 248 12.41 5.17 -7.49
N VAL A 249 12.88 5.80 -8.57
CA VAL A 249 13.95 5.25 -9.45
C VAL A 249 15.24 5.05 -8.65
N TYR A 250 15.66 6.03 -7.87
CA TYR A 250 16.87 5.95 -7.05
C TYR A 250 16.79 4.82 -6.02
N ARG A 251 15.71 4.76 -5.24
CA ARG A 251 15.50 3.74 -4.21
C ARG A 251 15.31 2.33 -4.79
N SER A 252 14.83 2.24 -6.02
CA SER A 252 14.75 0.97 -6.77
C SER A 252 16.10 0.48 -7.31
N GLY A 253 17.21 1.18 -7.04
CA GLY A 253 18.55 0.83 -7.54
C GLY A 253 18.74 1.05 -9.05
N ARG A 254 17.83 1.78 -9.71
CA ARG A 254 17.84 1.97 -11.17
C ARG A 254 18.42 3.31 -11.64
N TRP A 255 19.02 4.08 -10.76
CA TRP A 255 19.51 5.43 -11.05
C TRP A 255 20.48 5.48 -12.23
N LYS A 256 21.50 4.61 -12.22
CA LYS A 256 22.49 4.54 -13.30
C LYS A 256 21.86 4.16 -14.65
N ALA A 257 21.00 3.14 -14.65
CA ALA A 257 20.31 2.69 -15.87
C ALA A 257 19.36 3.76 -16.42
N PHE A 258 18.66 4.49 -15.53
CA PHE A 258 17.81 5.60 -15.91
C PHE A 258 18.59 6.70 -16.66
N TRP A 259 19.70 7.16 -16.10
CA TRP A 259 20.50 8.22 -16.72
C TRP A 259 21.20 7.75 -17.99
N ASN A 260 21.66 6.52 -18.05
CA ASN A 260 22.26 5.97 -19.28
C ASN A 260 21.25 5.90 -20.44
N SER A 261 19.96 5.69 -20.14
CA SER A 261 18.88 5.67 -21.16
C SER A 261 18.33 7.07 -21.47
N HIS A 262 18.64 8.08 -20.68
CA HIS A 262 18.08 9.42 -20.81
C HIS A 262 18.43 10.13 -22.15
N PRO A 263 19.64 10.03 -22.69
CA PRO A 263 19.97 10.64 -23.98
C PRO A 263 19.11 10.09 -25.13
N GLN A 264 18.75 8.82 -25.09
CA GLN A 264 17.91 8.17 -26.09
C GLN A 264 16.45 8.63 -26.04
N ARG A 265 16.00 9.13 -24.87
CA ARG A 265 14.65 9.64 -24.65
C ARG A 265 14.48 11.11 -25.01
N ARG A 266 15.57 11.84 -25.25
CA ARG A 266 15.58 13.27 -25.60
C ARG A 266 15.13 13.59 -27.02
N ARG A 267 14.55 12.67 -27.76
CA ARG A 267 13.82 13.06 -28.98
C ARG A 267 12.64 13.91 -28.51
N PRO A 268 12.45 15.14 -29.03
CA PRO A 268 11.29 15.94 -28.72
C PRO A 268 10.08 15.23 -29.33
N THR A 269 9.53 14.30 -28.59
CA THR A 269 8.18 13.89 -28.85
C THR A 269 7.36 15.07 -28.38
N VAL A 270 6.88 15.89 -29.31
CA VAL A 270 5.78 16.79 -29.06
C VAL A 270 4.72 15.90 -28.44
N LEU A 271 4.57 15.98 -27.11
CA LEU A 271 3.52 15.24 -26.44
C LEU A 271 2.21 15.68 -27.10
N PRO A 272 1.48 14.81 -27.76
CA PRO A 272 0.19 15.19 -28.28
C PRO A 272 -0.60 15.72 -27.09
N ARG A 273 -1.14 16.94 -27.25
CA ARG A 273 -2.09 17.56 -26.32
C ARG A 273 -3.00 16.45 -25.82
N ARG A 274 -3.11 16.26 -24.49
CA ARG A 274 -3.92 15.23 -23.83
C ARG A 274 -5.15 14.88 -24.67
N GLN A 275 -5.03 13.91 -25.52
CA GLN A 275 -6.20 13.20 -26.03
C GLN A 275 -6.61 12.30 -24.87
N THR A 276 -7.81 12.47 -24.41
CA THR A 276 -8.49 11.50 -23.55
C THR A 276 -8.36 10.16 -24.24
N LEU A 277 -7.45 9.31 -23.78
CA LEU A 277 -7.28 7.97 -24.30
C LEU A 277 -8.57 7.20 -24.00
N SER A 278 -9.42 7.10 -25.00
CA SER A 278 -10.63 6.27 -24.97
C SER A 278 -10.34 4.78 -25.17
N THR A 279 -9.07 4.39 -25.16
CA THR A 279 -8.68 2.98 -25.31
C THR A 279 -8.85 2.29 -23.98
N PRO A 280 -9.67 1.24 -23.88
CA PRO A 280 -9.82 0.46 -22.66
C PRO A 280 -8.45 -0.02 -22.18
N LEU A 281 -8.14 0.19 -20.92
CA LEU A 281 -6.86 -0.17 -20.30
C LEU A 281 -6.49 -1.65 -20.52
N GLN A 282 -7.49 -2.52 -20.60
CA GLN A 282 -7.35 -3.93 -20.94
C GLN A 282 -6.64 -4.21 -22.28
N ALA A 283 -6.76 -3.30 -23.24
CA ALA A 283 -6.07 -3.43 -24.54
C ALA A 283 -4.58 -3.09 -24.40
N LEU A 284 -4.22 -2.13 -23.57
CA LEU A 284 -2.82 -1.76 -23.29
C LEU A 284 -2.09 -2.83 -22.49
N VAL A 285 -2.78 -3.47 -21.54
CA VAL A 285 -2.22 -4.56 -20.72
C VAL A 285 -1.89 -5.78 -21.59
N ARG A 286 -2.72 -6.11 -22.58
CA ARG A 286 -2.46 -7.21 -23.53
C ARG A 286 -1.28 -6.95 -24.48
N GLN A 287 -0.88 -5.70 -24.68
CA GLN A 287 0.28 -5.35 -25.52
C GLN A 287 1.59 -5.30 -24.71
N ALA A 288 1.52 -5.23 -23.39
CA ALA A 288 2.67 -5.14 -22.48
C ALA A 288 3.05 -6.51 -21.88
N ALA A 289 2.21 -7.53 -22.03
CA ALA A 289 2.45 -8.93 -21.66
C ALA A 289 2.92 -9.73 -22.87
#